data_fda3105176b40e46fc5ca9ecc223ce5f
#
_entry.id   fda3105176b40e46fc5ca9ecc223ce5f
#
_cell.length_a   1.000
_cell.length_b   1.000
_cell.length_c   1.000
_cell.angle_alpha   90.00
_cell.angle_beta   90.00
_cell.angle_gamma   90.00
#
_symmetry.space_group_name_H-M   'P 1'
#
loop_
_entity.id
_entity.type
_entity.pdbx_description
1 polymer ?
#
loop_
_entity_poly.entity_id
_entity_poly.type
_entity_poly.pdbx_seq_one_letter_code
_entity_poly.pdbx_strand_id
1 'polypeptide(L)'
;MNISDNTSVFPMIDGLQGRPAHYPNVDDYDNLLFYIQRNQNLSTVVYEVYLQYADLLNISQPILMHWLQFDQFGMTEKKELNYIQKKMAYGYTFNIISSDLLEFRFVSYDKMKFYLGKNSDGRFKVYSKMDGHMIEIGSMFVYSEDYGVFPQVKFVEFYGKKTDNGDTFYKKLNLE
;
A
#
# COMPACT_ATOMS: atom_id res chain seq x y z
N MET A 1 24.32 -17.56 -11.35
CA MET A 1 23.01 -17.59 -10.68
C MET A 1 22.23 -16.42 -11.23
N ASN A 2 21.34 -16.69 -12.18
CA ASN A 2 20.43 -15.67 -12.61
C ASN A 2 19.51 -15.38 -11.43
N ILE A 3 19.75 -14.26 -10.79
CA ILE A 3 18.72 -13.63 -10.00
C ILE A 3 17.69 -13.28 -11.06
N SER A 4 16.70 -14.16 -11.19
CA SER A 4 15.56 -13.87 -12.02
C SER A 4 15.11 -12.48 -11.63
N ASP A 5 14.99 -11.64 -12.62
CA ASP A 5 14.44 -10.32 -12.50
C ASP A 5 13.10 -10.40 -11.78
N ASN A 6 13.15 -10.45 -10.47
CA ASN A 6 12.03 -10.02 -9.65
C ASN A 6 11.96 -8.51 -9.82
N THR A 7 11.77 -8.12 -11.07
CA THR A 7 11.38 -6.77 -11.39
C THR A 7 10.14 -6.54 -10.57
N SER A 8 10.23 -5.62 -9.66
CA SER A 8 9.06 -5.13 -8.95
C SER A 8 7.96 -4.95 -9.99
N VAL A 9 6.73 -5.29 -9.65
CA VAL A 9 5.56 -5.03 -10.49
C VAL A 9 5.55 -3.59 -10.97
N PHE A 10 6.32 -2.75 -10.31
CA PHE A 10 6.49 -1.34 -10.59
C PHE A 10 7.94 -1.10 -11.04
N PRO A 11 8.15 -0.44 -12.17
CA PRO A 11 9.48 -0.18 -12.68
C PRO A 11 10.30 0.63 -11.67
N MET A 12 11.57 0.30 -11.53
CA MET A 12 12.53 1.14 -10.82
C MET A 12 12.59 2.49 -11.52
N ILE A 13 12.42 3.56 -10.76
CA ILE A 13 12.53 4.91 -11.29
C ILE A 13 13.92 5.45 -10.91
N ASP A 14 14.63 5.91 -11.92
CA ASP A 14 15.97 6.52 -11.73
C ASP A 14 15.87 7.69 -10.73
N GLY A 15 16.81 7.74 -9.80
CA GLY A 15 16.83 8.76 -8.78
C GLY A 15 16.02 8.48 -7.53
N LEU A 16 15.48 7.28 -7.38
CA LEU A 16 14.75 6.84 -6.20
C LEU A 16 15.74 6.61 -5.05
N GLN A 17 15.77 7.53 -4.10
CA GLN A 17 16.68 7.46 -2.98
C GLN A 17 16.14 6.57 -1.87
N GLY A 18 17.00 5.70 -1.33
CA GLY A 18 16.71 4.92 -0.13
C GLY A 18 15.97 3.61 -0.36
N ARG A 19 15.42 3.37 -1.56
CA ARG A 19 14.78 2.10 -1.87
C ARG A 19 15.85 1.09 -2.34
N PRO A 20 16.04 -0.03 -1.61
CA PRO A 20 16.95 -1.07 -2.07
C PRO A 20 16.50 -1.65 -3.42
N ALA A 21 17.49 -1.99 -4.28
CA ALA A 21 17.22 -2.57 -5.60
C ALA A 21 16.49 -3.93 -5.54
N HIS A 22 16.47 -4.57 -4.37
CA HIS A 22 15.97 -5.93 -4.18
C HIS A 22 14.78 -6.01 -3.21
N TYR A 23 13.91 -5.00 -3.19
CA TYR A 23 12.70 -5.10 -2.39
C TYR A 23 11.85 -6.27 -2.89
N PRO A 24 11.45 -7.18 -1.98
CA PRO A 24 10.63 -8.30 -2.39
C PRO A 24 9.29 -7.82 -2.94
N ASN A 25 8.81 -8.48 -3.98
CA ASN A 25 7.46 -8.28 -4.49
C ASN A 25 6.46 -9.03 -3.64
N VAL A 26 5.27 -8.44 -3.50
CA VAL A 26 4.11 -9.14 -2.98
C VAL A 26 3.36 -9.71 -4.18
N ASP A 27 3.22 -11.02 -4.24
CA ASP A 27 2.46 -11.68 -5.30
C ASP A 27 1.00 -11.26 -5.24
N ASP A 28 0.40 -11.03 -6.41
CA ASP A 28 -1.00 -10.66 -6.47
C ASP A 28 -1.90 -11.84 -6.11
N TYR A 29 -2.99 -11.54 -5.38
CA TYR A 29 -4.05 -12.49 -5.04
C TYR A 29 -5.37 -11.72 -4.88
N ASP A 30 -6.49 -12.45 -4.91
CA ASP A 30 -7.82 -11.83 -5.07
C ASP A 30 -8.14 -10.77 -4.03
N ASN A 31 -7.74 -10.96 -2.77
CA ASN A 31 -8.05 -10.02 -1.70
C ASN A 31 -6.99 -8.94 -1.49
N LEU A 32 -5.87 -8.99 -2.21
CA LEU A 32 -4.83 -7.97 -2.12
C LEU A 32 -5.34 -6.63 -2.64
N LEU A 33 -5.18 -5.59 -1.83
CA LEU A 33 -5.47 -4.21 -2.21
C LEU A 33 -4.19 -3.49 -2.64
N PHE A 34 -3.27 -3.34 -1.71
CA PHE A 34 -1.97 -2.71 -1.95
C PHE A 34 -1.04 -3.06 -0.79
N TYR A 35 0.20 -2.64 -0.90
CA TYR A 35 1.18 -2.82 0.17
C TYR A 35 2.07 -1.59 0.34
N ILE A 36 2.63 -1.43 1.54
CA ILE A 36 3.55 -0.35 1.88
C ILE A 36 4.90 -0.95 2.23
N GLN A 37 5.95 -0.48 1.57
CA GLN A 37 7.34 -0.80 1.84
C GLN A 37 8.05 0.44 2.36
N ARG A 38 9.15 0.24 3.10
CA ARG A 38 9.90 1.33 3.71
C ARG A 38 11.40 1.07 3.65
N ASN A 39 12.22 2.13 3.74
CA ASN A 39 13.66 2.02 3.56
C ASN A 39 14.41 1.38 4.72
N GLN A 40 13.82 1.28 5.91
CA GLN A 40 14.54 0.87 7.12
C GLN A 40 14.63 -0.65 7.30
N ASN A 41 13.76 -1.40 6.65
CA ASN A 41 13.80 -2.86 6.67
C ASN A 41 13.03 -3.42 5.46
N LEU A 42 13.18 -4.72 5.22
CA LEU A 42 12.49 -5.39 4.11
C LEU A 42 11.04 -5.75 4.44
N SER A 43 10.57 -5.43 5.64
CA SER A 43 9.20 -5.75 6.05
C SER A 43 8.20 -4.90 5.27
N THR A 44 7.12 -5.54 4.90
CA THR A 44 6.07 -4.95 4.07
C THR A 44 4.74 -5.05 4.82
N VAL A 45 3.98 -3.96 4.87
CA VAL A 45 2.62 -3.98 5.39
C VAL A 45 1.68 -4.23 4.22
N VAL A 46 0.93 -5.30 4.30
CA VAL A 46 -0.04 -5.72 3.28
C VAL A 46 -1.44 -5.35 3.72
N TYR A 47 -2.20 -4.75 2.82
CA TYR A 47 -3.60 -4.38 3.02
C TYR A 47 -4.48 -5.27 2.16
N GLU A 48 -5.42 -5.96 2.81
CA GLU A 48 -6.36 -6.87 2.16
C GLU A 48 -7.79 -6.39 2.37
N VAL A 49 -8.65 -6.61 1.39
CA VAL A 49 -10.09 -6.43 1.59
C VAL A 49 -10.61 -7.55 2.48
N TYR A 50 -11.45 -7.20 3.47
CA TYR A 50 -12.12 -8.17 4.29
C TYR A 50 -13.58 -8.32 3.83
N LEU A 51 -13.88 -9.47 3.27
CA LEU A 51 -15.20 -9.78 2.75
C LEU A 51 -15.98 -10.63 3.74
N GLN A 52 -17.24 -10.27 3.93
CA GLN A 52 -18.22 -11.04 4.65
C GLN A 52 -19.17 -11.64 3.61
N TYR A 53 -19.37 -12.96 3.63
CA TYR A 53 -20.23 -13.66 2.67
C TYR A 53 -19.88 -13.32 1.19
N ALA A 54 -19.02 -14.10 0.60
CA ALA A 54 -18.64 -14.00 -0.81
C ALA A 54 -18.00 -12.65 -1.21
N ASP A 55 -18.78 -11.65 -1.60
CA ASP A 55 -18.29 -10.39 -2.16
C ASP A 55 -18.81 -9.15 -1.42
N LEU A 56 -19.35 -9.32 -0.20
CA LEU A 56 -19.79 -8.20 0.62
C LEU A 56 -18.71 -7.72 1.57
N LEU A 57 -18.48 -6.41 1.61
CA LEU A 57 -17.56 -5.80 2.56
C LEU A 57 -18.00 -6.04 4.00
N ASN A 58 -17.05 -6.39 4.86
CA ASN A 58 -17.27 -6.31 6.30
C ASN A 58 -17.28 -4.84 6.71
N ILE A 59 -18.46 -4.31 7.04
CA ILE A 59 -18.64 -2.88 7.30
C ILE A 59 -18.03 -2.40 8.63
N SER A 60 -17.71 -3.32 9.54
CA SER A 60 -17.05 -2.96 10.79
C SER A 60 -15.52 -2.96 10.67
N GLN A 61 -14.99 -3.78 9.76
CA GLN A 61 -13.55 -3.87 9.48
C GLN A 61 -13.32 -4.24 8.00
N PRO A 62 -13.43 -3.26 7.09
CA PRO A 62 -13.38 -3.57 5.66
C PRO A 62 -11.99 -3.88 5.12
N ILE A 63 -10.94 -3.46 5.81
CA ILE A 63 -9.55 -3.66 5.40
C ILE A 63 -8.77 -4.33 6.53
N LEU A 64 -8.10 -5.43 6.21
CA LEU A 64 -7.18 -6.12 7.11
C LEU A 64 -5.74 -5.71 6.77
N MET A 65 -4.90 -5.66 7.80
CA MET A 65 -3.48 -5.33 7.67
C MET A 65 -2.63 -6.38 8.35
N HIS A 66 -1.53 -6.76 7.71
CA HIS A 66 -0.54 -7.63 8.35
C HIS A 66 0.87 -7.29 7.85
N TRP A 67 1.86 -7.63 8.66
CA TRP A 67 3.25 -7.62 8.26
C TRP A 67 3.58 -8.86 7.44
N LEU A 68 4.30 -8.64 6.34
CA LEU A 68 4.99 -9.69 5.62
C LEU A 68 6.49 -9.45 5.83
N GLN A 69 7.12 -10.27 6.67
CA GLN A 69 8.53 -10.16 6.99
C GLN A 69 9.33 -11.12 6.13
N PHE A 70 10.44 -10.65 5.62
CA PHE A 70 11.32 -11.42 4.75
C PHE A 70 12.62 -11.69 5.50
N ASP A 71 13.07 -12.93 5.48
CA ASP A 71 14.38 -13.28 6.01
C ASP A 71 15.48 -13.08 4.94
N GLN A 72 16.72 -13.35 5.32
CA GLN A 72 17.87 -13.21 4.42
C GLN A 72 17.83 -14.13 3.19
N PHE A 73 16.97 -15.16 3.21
CA PHE A 73 16.81 -16.13 2.12
C PHE A 73 15.57 -15.86 1.26
N GLY A 74 14.83 -14.77 1.54
CA GLY A 74 13.60 -14.45 0.85
C GLY A 74 12.38 -15.22 1.32
N MET A 75 12.49 -15.99 2.39
CA MET A 75 11.33 -16.66 3.02
C MET A 75 10.49 -15.62 3.74
N THR A 76 9.18 -15.78 3.68
CA THR A 76 8.24 -14.83 4.25
C THR A 76 7.55 -15.37 5.48
N GLU A 77 7.29 -14.50 6.44
CA GLU A 77 6.50 -14.78 7.62
C GLU A 77 5.43 -13.71 7.79
N LYS A 78 4.19 -14.14 7.93
CA LYS A 78 3.06 -13.25 8.19
C LYS A 78 2.96 -12.97 9.69
N LYS A 79 2.92 -11.67 10.06
CA LYS A 79 2.76 -11.24 11.46
C LYS A 79 1.66 -10.20 11.58
N GLU A 80 0.92 -10.25 12.69
CA GLU A 80 -0.06 -9.22 13.01
C GLU A 80 0.62 -7.91 13.42
N LEU A 81 0.02 -6.78 13.04
CA LEU A 81 0.41 -5.49 13.57
C LEU A 81 -0.04 -5.36 15.02
N ASN A 82 0.79 -4.79 15.86
CA ASN A 82 0.38 -4.47 17.22
C ASN A 82 -0.58 -3.27 17.26
N TYR A 83 -1.20 -3.05 18.42
CA TYR A 83 -2.17 -1.99 18.62
C TYR A 83 -1.61 -0.59 18.28
N ILE A 84 -0.37 -0.32 18.70
CA ILE A 84 0.27 1.00 18.46
C ILE A 84 0.51 1.22 16.98
N GLN A 85 0.99 0.19 16.26
CA GLN A 85 1.20 0.26 14.81
C GLN A 85 -0.11 0.55 14.06
N LYS A 86 -1.19 -0.12 14.44
CA LYS A 86 -2.52 0.10 13.85
C LYS A 86 -3.05 1.51 14.16
N LYS A 87 -2.88 1.97 15.41
CA LYS A 87 -3.43 3.25 15.86
C LYS A 87 -2.66 4.45 15.33
N MET A 88 -1.33 4.38 15.29
CA MET A 88 -0.46 5.55 15.10
C MET A 88 0.19 5.63 13.73
N ALA A 89 0.28 4.52 13.01
CA ALA A 89 1.07 4.47 11.77
C ALA A 89 0.29 3.95 10.57
N TYR A 90 -0.16 2.71 10.59
CA TYR A 90 -0.69 2.01 9.41
C TYR A 90 -2.20 1.91 9.40
N GLY A 91 -2.85 2.23 10.50
CA GLY A 91 -4.31 2.19 10.60
C GLY A 91 -5.00 3.25 9.78
N TYR A 92 -6.31 3.11 9.69
CA TYR A 92 -7.14 3.98 8.87
C TYR A 92 -8.46 4.31 9.57
N THR A 93 -9.07 5.41 9.15
CA THR A 93 -10.45 5.76 9.44
C THR A 93 -11.25 5.72 8.15
N PHE A 94 -12.53 5.38 8.21
CA PHE A 94 -13.31 5.20 7.00
C PHE A 94 -14.77 5.65 7.15
N ASN A 95 -15.40 5.96 6.01
CA ASN A 95 -16.82 6.25 5.90
C ASN A 95 -17.41 5.40 4.77
N ILE A 96 -18.52 4.71 5.07
CA ILE A 96 -19.24 3.92 4.07
C ILE A 96 -20.04 4.86 3.17
N ILE A 97 -19.88 4.72 1.86
CA ILE A 97 -20.64 5.46 0.85
C ILE A 97 -21.80 4.60 0.35
N SER A 98 -21.51 3.32 0.04
CA SER A 98 -22.50 2.34 -0.39
C SER A 98 -22.06 0.94 0.03
N SER A 99 -22.81 -0.09 -0.33
CA SER A 99 -22.49 -1.48 0.05
C SER A 99 -21.15 -1.99 -0.50
N ASP A 100 -20.63 -1.36 -1.55
CA ASP A 100 -19.39 -1.77 -2.22
C ASP A 100 -18.43 -0.60 -2.48
N LEU A 101 -18.66 0.53 -1.80
CA LEU A 101 -17.80 1.71 -1.92
C LEU A 101 -17.65 2.39 -0.56
N LEU A 102 -16.42 2.65 -0.16
CA LEU A 102 -16.12 3.46 1.00
C LEU A 102 -14.94 4.40 0.72
N GLU A 103 -14.85 5.46 1.50
CA GLU A 103 -13.65 6.30 1.56
C GLU A 103 -12.89 6.04 2.84
N PHE A 104 -11.59 6.14 2.79
CA PHE A 104 -10.75 6.03 3.98
C PHE A 104 -9.55 6.97 3.93
N ARG A 105 -8.95 7.19 5.09
CA ARG A 105 -7.74 7.98 5.27
C ARG A 105 -6.83 7.25 6.24
N PHE A 106 -5.52 7.37 6.02
CA PHE A 106 -4.55 6.84 6.99
C PHE A 106 -4.52 7.71 8.24
N VAL A 107 -4.39 7.08 9.40
CA VAL A 107 -4.28 7.80 10.68
C VAL A 107 -3.02 8.65 10.75
N SER A 108 -1.95 8.24 10.06
CA SER A 108 -0.67 8.96 10.01
C SER A 108 -0.64 10.11 9.01
N TYR A 109 -1.58 10.14 8.07
CA TYR A 109 -1.68 11.20 7.07
C TYR A 109 -3.11 11.32 6.58
N ASP A 110 -3.90 12.15 7.25
CA ASP A 110 -5.35 12.29 7.01
C ASP A 110 -5.71 13.30 5.91
N LYS A 111 -4.71 13.94 5.29
CA LYS A 111 -4.93 14.93 4.24
C LYS A 111 -5.26 14.32 2.89
N MET A 112 -5.01 13.03 2.70
CA MET A 112 -5.27 12.33 1.45
C MET A 112 -6.42 11.35 1.63
N LYS A 113 -7.36 11.41 0.68
CA LYS A 113 -8.53 10.54 0.64
C LYS A 113 -8.30 9.38 -0.31
N PHE A 114 -8.63 8.17 0.14
CA PHE A 114 -8.61 6.96 -0.66
C PHE A 114 -10.01 6.37 -0.75
N TYR A 115 -10.25 5.60 -1.80
CA TYR A 115 -11.50 4.90 -2.02
C TYR A 115 -11.25 3.40 -2.16
N LEU A 116 -12.06 2.61 -1.49
CA LEU A 116 -12.13 1.17 -1.70
C LEU A 116 -13.40 0.89 -2.50
N GLY A 117 -13.24 0.33 -3.68
CA GLY A 117 -14.36 0.05 -4.59
C GLY A 117 -14.03 -1.07 -5.56
N LYS A 118 -15.06 -1.55 -6.26
CA LYS A 118 -14.91 -2.60 -7.27
C LYS A 118 -14.46 -2.02 -8.61
N ASN A 119 -13.55 -2.75 -9.28
CA ASN A 119 -13.20 -2.48 -10.67
C ASN A 119 -14.23 -3.11 -11.64
N SER A 120 -13.98 -3.01 -12.94
CA SER A 120 -14.85 -3.59 -13.97
C SER A 120 -14.97 -5.11 -13.89
N ASP A 121 -13.98 -5.80 -13.30
CA ASP A 121 -13.98 -7.25 -13.12
C ASP A 121 -14.67 -7.69 -11.81
N GLY A 122 -15.21 -6.75 -11.04
CA GLY A 122 -15.85 -7.02 -9.76
C GLY A 122 -14.88 -7.24 -8.60
N ARG A 123 -13.59 -6.98 -8.82
CA ARG A 123 -12.56 -7.09 -7.79
C ARG A 123 -12.40 -5.77 -7.05
N PHE A 124 -12.27 -5.84 -5.72
CA PHE A 124 -12.00 -4.65 -4.91
C PHE A 124 -10.57 -4.15 -5.13
N LYS A 125 -10.45 -2.83 -5.29
CA LYS A 125 -9.19 -2.11 -5.44
C LYS A 125 -9.24 -0.81 -4.66
N VAL A 126 -8.07 -0.21 -4.45
CA VAL A 126 -7.96 1.08 -3.78
C VAL A 126 -7.59 2.15 -4.81
N TYR A 127 -8.27 3.27 -4.73
CA TYR A 127 -8.13 4.39 -5.66
C TYR A 127 -7.88 5.67 -4.91
N SER A 128 -7.14 6.60 -5.54
CA SER A 128 -7.03 7.97 -5.07
C SER A 128 -6.88 8.90 -6.26
N LYS A 129 -7.41 10.11 -6.11
CA LYS A 129 -7.27 11.14 -7.15
C LYS A 129 -5.94 11.84 -6.98
N MET A 130 -5.10 11.77 -8.00
CA MET A 130 -3.79 12.42 -8.04
C MET A 130 -3.57 13.08 -9.40
N ASP A 131 -3.11 14.35 -9.39
CA ASP A 131 -2.80 15.10 -10.60
C ASP A 131 -3.94 15.10 -11.63
N GLY A 132 -5.18 15.17 -11.14
CA GLY A 132 -6.37 15.17 -11.98
C GLY A 132 -6.83 13.81 -12.51
N HIS A 133 -6.15 12.73 -12.13
CA HIS A 133 -6.48 11.35 -12.55
C HIS A 133 -6.92 10.52 -11.37
N MET A 134 -7.84 9.60 -11.60
CA MET A 134 -8.14 8.54 -10.65
C MET A 134 -7.11 7.43 -10.83
N ILE A 135 -6.36 7.14 -9.78
CA ILE A 135 -5.26 6.18 -9.79
C ILE A 135 -5.65 4.95 -8.98
N GLU A 136 -5.50 3.77 -9.57
CA GLU A 136 -5.52 2.52 -8.85
C GLU A 136 -4.16 2.33 -8.18
N ILE A 137 -4.15 2.31 -6.85
CA ILE A 137 -2.91 2.21 -6.06
C ILE A 137 -2.50 0.75 -5.99
N GLY A 138 -1.27 0.46 -6.38
CA GLY A 138 -0.68 -0.88 -6.27
C GLY A 138 0.27 -1.01 -5.09
N SER A 139 1.12 0.00 -4.87
CA SER A 139 2.01 0.02 -3.71
C SER A 139 2.45 1.44 -3.38
N MET A 140 3.00 1.56 -2.18
CA MET A 140 3.64 2.79 -1.69
C MET A 140 5.01 2.46 -1.13
N PHE A 141 5.94 3.41 -1.27
CA PHE A 141 7.23 3.35 -0.62
C PHE A 141 7.39 4.56 0.29
N VAL A 142 7.68 4.31 1.55
CA VAL A 142 7.86 5.35 2.58
C VAL A 142 9.33 5.48 2.90
N TYR A 143 9.89 6.65 2.63
CA TYR A 143 11.26 6.98 3.01
C TYR A 143 11.27 7.79 4.29
N SER A 144 11.96 7.29 5.29
CA SER A 144 12.13 7.98 6.57
C SER A 144 13.59 8.01 7.00
N GLU A 145 13.93 9.03 7.77
CA GLU A 145 15.23 9.18 8.41
C GLU A 145 15.06 9.16 9.91
N ASP A 146 16.04 8.57 10.61
CA ASP A 146 16.02 8.52 12.07
C ASP A 146 16.61 9.79 12.64
N TYR A 147 15.76 10.57 13.29
CA TYR A 147 16.17 11.71 14.10
C TYR A 147 15.76 11.46 15.55
N GLY A 148 16.64 10.80 16.32
CA GLY A 148 16.37 10.50 17.71
C GLY A 148 15.43 9.30 17.88
N VAL A 149 14.40 9.45 18.72
CA VAL A 149 13.54 8.34 19.13
C VAL A 149 12.51 7.95 18.06
N PHE A 150 12.12 8.89 17.19
CA PHE A 150 11.09 8.66 16.20
C PHE A 150 11.60 8.87 14.78
N PRO A 151 11.29 7.95 13.84
CA PRO A 151 11.61 8.16 12.44
C PRO A 151 10.76 9.31 11.89
N GLN A 152 11.40 10.15 11.07
CA GLN A 152 10.72 11.22 10.37
C GLN A 152 10.54 10.84 8.90
N VAL A 153 9.29 10.77 8.45
CA VAL A 153 8.99 10.51 7.05
C VAL A 153 9.33 11.74 6.22
N LYS A 154 10.17 11.55 5.22
CA LYS A 154 10.60 12.59 4.29
C LYS A 154 9.75 12.64 3.03
N PHE A 155 9.44 11.49 2.48
CA PHE A 155 8.58 11.40 1.31
C PHE A 155 7.88 10.05 1.24
N VAL A 156 6.82 10.03 0.45
CA VAL A 156 6.10 8.82 0.08
C VAL A 156 6.03 8.76 -1.44
N GLU A 157 6.29 7.60 -1.99
CA GLU A 157 6.14 7.34 -3.42
C GLU A 157 4.93 6.45 -3.64
N PHE A 158 4.13 6.82 -4.63
CA PHE A 158 2.94 6.08 -5.03
C PHE A 158 3.17 5.42 -6.37
N TYR A 159 2.86 4.14 -6.45
CA TYR A 159 2.95 3.34 -7.66
C TYR A 159 1.58 2.77 -7.97
N GLY A 160 1.13 2.95 -9.18
CA GLY A 160 -0.18 2.48 -9.58
C GLY A 160 -0.39 2.59 -11.07
N LYS A 161 -1.64 2.69 -11.46
CA LYS A 161 -2.02 2.92 -12.86
C LYS A 161 -3.23 3.83 -12.95
N LYS A 162 -3.31 4.57 -14.04
CA LYS A 162 -4.47 5.40 -14.36
C LYS A 162 -5.65 4.51 -14.72
N THR A 163 -6.80 4.79 -14.14
CA THR A 163 -8.00 3.98 -14.39
C THR A 163 -8.59 4.18 -15.78
N ASP A 164 -8.35 5.34 -16.41
CA ASP A 164 -8.90 5.67 -17.73
C ASP A 164 -8.23 4.91 -18.89
N ASN A 165 -6.91 4.71 -18.83
CA ASN A 165 -6.16 4.10 -19.93
C ASN A 165 -5.23 2.94 -19.50
N GLY A 166 -5.10 2.69 -18.18
CA GLY A 166 -4.21 1.64 -17.65
C GLY A 166 -2.73 1.98 -17.67
N ASP A 167 -2.37 3.23 -18.00
CA ASP A 167 -0.97 3.65 -18.02
C ASP A 167 -0.38 3.63 -16.62
N THR A 168 0.90 3.24 -16.53
CA THR A 168 1.66 3.27 -15.28
C THR A 168 1.72 4.70 -14.74
N PHE A 169 1.49 4.82 -13.43
CA PHE A 169 1.51 6.09 -12.71
C PHE A 169 2.52 6.04 -11.57
N TYR A 170 3.25 7.12 -11.43
CA TYR A 170 4.18 7.35 -10.32
C TYR A 170 4.02 8.76 -9.78
N LYS A 171 4.05 8.90 -8.47
CA LYS A 171 4.11 10.21 -7.82
C LYS A 171 4.94 10.14 -6.54
N LYS A 172 5.82 11.13 -6.37
CA LYS A 172 6.55 11.37 -5.13
C LYS A 172 5.92 12.54 -4.40
N LEU A 173 5.51 12.30 -3.16
CA LEU A 173 4.97 13.32 -2.26
C LEU A 173 5.98 13.64 -1.18
N ASN A 174 6.53 14.85 -1.19
CA ASN A 174 7.43 15.33 -0.13
C ASN A 174 6.62 15.83 1.05
N LEU A 175 7.00 15.40 2.27
CA LEU A 175 6.27 15.73 3.51
C LEU A 175 7.00 16.77 4.37
N GLU A 176 7.99 17.41 3.84
CA GLU A 176 8.68 18.53 4.51
C GLU A 176 8.00 19.86 4.24
#